data_1e53b50c9a073a286bc2b7b15bdae978
#
_entry.id   1e53b50c9a073a286bc2b7b15bdae978
#
_cell.length_a   1.000
_cell.length_b   1.000
_cell.length_c   1.000
_cell.angle_alpha   90.00
_cell.angle_beta   90.00
_cell.angle_gamma   90.00
#
_symmetry.space_group_name_H-M   'P 1'
#
loop_
_entity.id
_entity.type
_entity.pdbx_description
1 polymer ?
#
loop_
_entity_poly.entity_id
_entity_poly.type
_entity_poly.pdbx_seq_one_letter_code
_entity_poly.pdbx_strand_id
1 'polypeptide(L)'
;QKATVIFVSKNGNNANNGFSPETPVKDIKTAYSKLSASGTMKTNVIVIMDAIEWNSSDVLTGNATITSLYAGVDYTNKGAELKISSNMQINGNVMFDDIKLYSNSTTVSDGSDYLANGSYNNMLITNYGNVVLGRGIITPNGKYTFGAVIGGEYKQETKTGSIGIHTVIVEAGKYNDIVIGSALGLGGQSIKPKYVSHQITIGTMKEAAISRNSRVTITGYLSMGELEDRCYPYKTSGNQETSSSYSRTYSITRLYSATFTGENKFAKASEDASIYLRSANGFNDGKTDFEMYGGDVTGNVYAGARMATDSPETTLNAMKFYGGTITGNIFGQGGKDSSYGGTEITLEGIFTMTGDIFGGSNSTTVGSGKVNGSSTILLNSTSSVVTGNVYGGSNGIINNGSINLNNGLITGSSSIKLNAGKVTGDIYGGGNNCGIVNTADITINNGTVLGTIYGGAYQNQVQGRSAIKVYGGTV
;
A
#
# COMPACT_ATOMS: atom_id res chain seq x y z
N GLN A 1 -7.25 -34.27 1.60
CA GLN A 1 -7.18 -34.34 0.14
C GLN A 1 -5.74 -34.64 -0.27
N LYS A 2 -5.52 -35.61 -1.20
CA LYS A 2 -4.18 -35.96 -1.66
C LYS A 2 -3.59 -34.80 -2.46
N ALA A 3 -2.33 -34.45 -2.19
CA ALA A 3 -1.66 -33.38 -2.92
C ALA A 3 -1.48 -33.76 -4.41
N THR A 4 -1.69 -32.80 -5.30
CA THR A 4 -1.35 -32.90 -6.71
C THR A 4 -0.04 -32.14 -6.91
N VAL A 5 1.02 -32.87 -7.25
CA VAL A 5 2.36 -32.32 -7.45
C VAL A 5 2.76 -32.52 -8.90
N ILE A 6 3.14 -31.44 -9.57
CA ILE A 6 3.55 -31.45 -10.98
C ILE A 6 4.97 -30.91 -11.08
N PHE A 7 5.85 -31.71 -11.63
CA PHE A 7 7.26 -31.36 -11.87
C PHE A 7 7.43 -30.72 -13.25
N VAL A 8 8.21 -29.64 -13.30
CA VAL A 8 8.49 -28.88 -14.52
C VAL A 8 9.99 -28.84 -14.78
N SER A 9 10.39 -29.22 -15.98
CA SER A 9 11.80 -29.16 -16.42
C SER A 9 11.85 -28.71 -17.89
N LYS A 10 12.84 -27.90 -18.26
CA LYS A 10 13.07 -27.48 -19.66
C LYS A 10 13.25 -28.68 -20.61
N ASN A 11 13.75 -29.79 -20.06
CA ASN A 11 13.92 -31.07 -20.80
C ASN A 11 12.70 -31.99 -20.68
N GLY A 12 11.63 -31.54 -20.04
CA GLY A 12 10.39 -32.28 -19.89
C GLY A 12 9.61 -32.43 -21.22
N ASN A 13 8.54 -33.16 -21.12
CA ASN A 13 7.63 -33.38 -22.25
C ASN A 13 6.18 -33.13 -21.79
N ASN A 14 5.46 -32.26 -22.48
CA ASN A 14 4.07 -31.92 -22.13
C ASN A 14 3.09 -33.11 -22.29
N ALA A 15 3.50 -34.17 -22.97
CA ALA A 15 2.75 -35.43 -22.99
C ALA A 15 2.88 -36.23 -21.69
N ASN A 16 3.87 -35.96 -20.85
CA ASN A 16 4.04 -36.60 -19.56
C ASN A 16 2.91 -36.19 -18.59
N ASN A 17 2.70 -37.01 -17.55
CA ASN A 17 1.76 -36.70 -16.50
C ASN A 17 2.30 -35.65 -15.50
N GLY A 18 3.62 -35.50 -15.39
CA GLY A 18 4.29 -34.58 -14.50
C GLY A 18 4.35 -35.00 -13.04
N PHE A 19 3.88 -36.20 -12.68
CA PHE A 19 3.73 -36.61 -11.26
C PHE A 19 5.03 -37.05 -10.59
N SER A 20 6.11 -37.15 -11.34
CA SER A 20 7.43 -37.48 -10.79
C SER A 20 8.55 -36.67 -11.44
N PRO A 21 9.71 -36.54 -10.78
CA PRO A 21 10.89 -35.89 -11.36
C PRO A 21 11.40 -36.53 -12.64
N GLU A 22 11.11 -37.81 -12.86
CA GLU A 22 11.54 -38.57 -14.05
C GLU A 22 10.64 -38.32 -15.27
N THR A 23 9.42 -37.87 -15.04
CA THR A 23 8.42 -37.61 -16.08
C THR A 23 7.88 -36.18 -16.02
N PRO A 24 8.76 -35.14 -15.96
CA PRO A 24 8.30 -33.77 -15.83
C PRO A 24 7.59 -33.28 -17.10
N VAL A 25 6.71 -32.33 -16.94
CA VAL A 25 6.21 -31.51 -18.06
C VAL A 25 7.23 -30.45 -18.44
N LYS A 26 7.06 -29.83 -19.63
CA LYS A 26 8.04 -28.88 -20.13
C LYS A 26 7.82 -27.46 -19.65
N ASP A 27 6.57 -27.05 -19.39
CA ASP A 27 6.22 -25.66 -19.09
C ASP A 27 5.17 -25.54 -17.99
N ILE A 28 5.09 -24.33 -17.42
CA ILE A 28 4.18 -23.99 -16.33
C ILE A 28 2.70 -24.06 -16.77
N LYS A 29 2.38 -23.66 -18.01
CA LYS A 29 1.01 -23.71 -18.53
C LYS A 29 0.47 -25.13 -18.50
N THR A 30 1.27 -26.08 -19.01
CA THR A 30 0.93 -27.50 -18.95
C THR A 30 0.83 -28.00 -17.52
N ALA A 31 1.72 -27.56 -16.63
CA ALA A 31 1.65 -27.92 -15.21
C ALA A 31 0.32 -27.46 -14.59
N TYR A 32 -0.09 -26.21 -14.83
CA TYR A 32 -1.36 -25.69 -14.34
C TYR A 32 -2.57 -26.50 -14.84
N SER A 33 -2.55 -26.91 -16.11
CA SER A 33 -3.65 -27.70 -16.69
C SER A 33 -3.84 -29.09 -16.06
N LYS A 34 -2.84 -29.57 -15.33
CA LYS A 34 -2.84 -30.88 -14.63
C LYS A 34 -3.14 -30.77 -13.14
N LEU A 35 -3.29 -29.57 -12.62
CA LEU A 35 -3.65 -29.36 -11.22
C LEU A 35 -5.08 -29.80 -10.91
N SER A 36 -5.33 -30.15 -9.67
CA SER A 36 -6.69 -30.44 -9.21
C SER A 36 -7.54 -29.18 -9.21
N ALA A 37 -8.69 -29.21 -9.85
CA ALA A 37 -9.63 -28.08 -9.88
C ALA A 37 -10.16 -27.71 -8.49
N SER A 38 -10.25 -28.66 -7.58
CA SER A 38 -10.62 -28.45 -6.17
C SER A 38 -9.41 -28.24 -5.24
N GLY A 39 -8.21 -28.18 -5.79
CA GLY A 39 -6.98 -28.00 -5.03
C GLY A 39 -6.84 -26.59 -4.48
N THR A 40 -6.09 -26.48 -3.40
CA THR A 40 -5.70 -25.21 -2.76
C THR A 40 -4.22 -24.96 -2.98
N MET A 41 -3.69 -23.80 -2.56
CA MET A 41 -2.24 -23.55 -2.54
C MET A 41 -1.46 -24.61 -1.73
N LYS A 42 -2.08 -25.27 -0.75
CA LYS A 42 -1.43 -26.32 0.05
C LYS A 42 -1.44 -27.70 -0.62
N THR A 43 -2.36 -27.94 -1.52
CA THR A 43 -2.54 -29.25 -2.15
C THR A 43 -2.17 -29.31 -3.60
N ASN A 44 -2.09 -28.19 -4.29
CA ASN A 44 -1.58 -28.08 -5.66
C ASN A 44 -0.17 -27.49 -5.62
N VAL A 45 0.83 -28.24 -6.08
CA VAL A 45 2.23 -27.83 -6.03
C VAL A 45 2.85 -28.00 -7.44
N ILE A 46 3.49 -26.96 -7.91
CA ILE A 46 4.31 -26.98 -9.13
C ILE A 46 5.77 -26.85 -8.70
N VAL A 47 6.58 -27.86 -9.05
CA VAL A 47 7.99 -27.94 -8.68
C VAL A 47 8.85 -27.58 -9.88
N ILE A 48 9.56 -26.48 -9.81
CA ILE A 48 10.54 -26.03 -10.83
C ILE A 48 11.86 -26.72 -10.56
N MET A 49 12.30 -27.54 -11.53
CA MET A 49 13.50 -28.40 -11.37
C MET A 49 14.78 -27.84 -11.97
N ASP A 50 14.66 -26.94 -12.94
CA ASP A 50 15.78 -26.28 -13.62
C ASP A 50 15.37 -24.88 -14.12
N ALA A 51 16.17 -24.28 -15.01
CA ALA A 51 15.91 -22.93 -15.51
C ALA A 51 14.69 -22.91 -16.43
N ILE A 52 13.61 -22.34 -15.96
CA ILE A 52 12.33 -22.15 -16.67
C ILE A 52 12.11 -20.66 -16.92
N GLU A 53 11.62 -20.33 -18.10
CA GLU A 53 11.22 -18.97 -18.47
C GLU A 53 9.69 -18.90 -18.67
N TRP A 54 9.06 -17.93 -17.99
CA TRP A 54 7.70 -17.54 -18.30
C TRP A 54 7.72 -16.43 -19.37
N ASN A 55 7.31 -16.78 -20.56
CA ASN A 55 7.22 -15.86 -21.71
C ASN A 55 5.92 -16.16 -22.49
N SER A 56 4.78 -15.91 -21.85
CA SER A 56 3.46 -16.19 -22.42
C SER A 56 2.46 -15.11 -22.01
N SER A 57 1.47 -14.89 -22.86
CA SER A 57 0.29 -14.08 -22.56
C SER A 57 -0.90 -14.90 -22.05
N ASP A 58 -0.72 -16.21 -21.87
CA ASP A 58 -1.78 -17.09 -21.39
C ASP A 58 -2.16 -16.76 -19.95
N VAL A 59 -3.45 -16.91 -19.66
CA VAL A 59 -3.98 -16.81 -18.30
C VAL A 59 -4.01 -18.20 -17.67
N LEU A 60 -3.32 -18.34 -16.56
CA LEU A 60 -3.31 -19.57 -15.77
C LEU A 60 -4.56 -19.62 -14.88
N THR A 61 -5.18 -20.77 -14.72
CA THR A 61 -6.38 -20.91 -13.90
C THR A 61 -6.18 -22.02 -12.87
N GLY A 62 -6.40 -21.68 -11.61
CA GLY A 62 -6.32 -22.60 -10.48
C GLY A 62 -5.45 -22.06 -9.34
N ASN A 63 -5.52 -22.76 -8.21
CA ASN A 63 -4.71 -22.44 -7.03
C ASN A 63 -3.45 -23.28 -7.05
N ALA A 64 -2.29 -22.68 -6.73
CA ALA A 64 -1.02 -23.41 -6.69
C ALA A 64 0.01 -22.78 -5.76
N THR A 65 0.91 -23.61 -5.25
CA THR A 65 2.23 -23.19 -4.80
C THR A 65 3.25 -23.50 -5.90
N ILE A 66 4.08 -22.54 -6.25
CA ILE A 66 5.19 -22.69 -7.19
C ILE A 66 6.48 -22.62 -6.37
N THR A 67 7.27 -23.68 -6.42
CA THR A 67 8.46 -23.85 -5.56
C THR A 67 9.56 -24.59 -6.31
N SER A 68 10.78 -24.54 -5.79
CA SER A 68 11.89 -25.40 -6.20
C SER A 68 12.37 -26.33 -5.06
N LEU A 69 11.63 -26.35 -3.94
CA LEU A 69 11.89 -27.27 -2.82
C LEU A 69 10.74 -28.25 -2.67
N TYR A 70 11.01 -29.54 -2.80
CA TYR A 70 9.99 -30.57 -2.61
C TYR A 70 10.59 -31.86 -2.06
N ALA A 71 9.92 -32.46 -1.06
CA ALA A 71 10.32 -33.72 -0.43
C ALA A 71 11.80 -33.75 0.00
N GLY A 72 12.33 -32.64 0.52
CA GLY A 72 13.71 -32.50 0.96
C GLY A 72 14.73 -32.27 -0.16
N VAL A 73 14.30 -32.20 -1.40
CA VAL A 73 15.15 -31.87 -2.55
C VAL A 73 15.02 -30.39 -2.88
N ASP A 74 16.11 -29.65 -2.77
CA ASP A 74 16.22 -28.26 -3.18
C ASP A 74 16.84 -28.20 -4.61
N TYR A 75 15.99 -27.92 -5.58
CA TYR A 75 16.41 -27.82 -6.98
C TYR A 75 17.11 -26.50 -7.30
N THR A 76 17.04 -25.49 -6.45
CA THR A 76 17.80 -24.24 -6.65
C THR A 76 19.29 -24.49 -6.63
N ASN A 77 19.75 -25.47 -5.81
CA ASN A 77 21.14 -25.95 -5.78
C ASN A 77 21.54 -26.70 -7.07
N LYS A 78 20.57 -27.07 -7.92
CA LYS A 78 20.77 -27.71 -9.22
C LYS A 78 20.53 -26.75 -10.39
N GLY A 79 20.41 -25.45 -10.12
CA GLY A 79 20.21 -24.41 -11.12
C GLY A 79 18.75 -24.12 -11.45
N ALA A 80 17.80 -24.58 -10.63
CA ALA A 80 16.41 -24.24 -10.81
C ALA A 80 16.18 -22.75 -10.54
N GLU A 81 15.48 -22.11 -11.48
CA GLU A 81 15.07 -20.74 -11.41
C GLU A 81 13.84 -20.49 -12.30
N LEU A 82 13.04 -19.51 -11.95
CA LEU A 82 11.95 -19.03 -12.76
C LEU A 82 12.21 -17.58 -13.17
N LYS A 83 12.45 -17.38 -14.46
CA LYS A 83 12.62 -16.07 -15.08
C LYS A 83 11.28 -15.58 -15.62
N ILE A 84 10.89 -14.40 -15.23
CA ILE A 84 9.67 -13.73 -15.69
C ILE A 84 10.03 -12.77 -16.82
N SER A 85 9.56 -13.06 -18.03
CA SER A 85 9.80 -12.27 -19.23
C SER A 85 8.53 -11.71 -19.87
N SER A 86 7.38 -12.04 -19.32
CA SER A 86 6.05 -11.51 -19.66
C SER A 86 5.20 -11.40 -18.40
N ASN A 87 4.10 -10.67 -18.45
CA ASN A 87 3.13 -10.64 -17.36
C ASN A 87 2.61 -12.05 -17.07
N MET A 88 2.60 -12.41 -15.79
CA MET A 88 2.03 -13.68 -15.34
C MET A 88 0.64 -13.43 -14.76
N GLN A 89 -0.39 -13.83 -15.46
CA GLN A 89 -1.78 -13.69 -15.02
C GLN A 89 -2.31 -15.02 -14.47
N ILE A 90 -2.82 -15.00 -13.27
CA ILE A 90 -3.33 -16.19 -12.58
C ILE A 90 -4.73 -15.91 -12.06
N ASN A 91 -5.72 -16.67 -12.55
CA ASN A 91 -7.08 -16.71 -12.02
C ASN A 91 -7.13 -17.70 -10.87
N GLY A 92 -6.69 -17.29 -9.69
CA GLY A 92 -6.65 -18.15 -8.50
C GLY A 92 -5.68 -17.64 -7.44
N ASN A 93 -5.62 -18.37 -6.34
CA ASN A 93 -4.69 -18.10 -5.27
C ASN A 93 -3.32 -18.68 -5.61
N VAL A 94 -2.26 -17.92 -5.37
CA VAL A 94 -0.89 -18.34 -5.69
C VAL A 94 0.07 -18.08 -4.54
N MET A 95 0.96 -19.02 -4.33
CA MET A 95 2.12 -18.88 -3.45
C MET A 95 3.39 -19.15 -4.25
N PHE A 96 4.38 -18.28 -4.12
CA PHE A 96 5.76 -18.53 -4.52
C PHE A 96 6.61 -18.64 -3.26
N ASP A 97 7.32 -19.72 -3.11
CA ASP A 97 8.22 -19.91 -1.97
C ASP A 97 9.36 -20.88 -2.32
N ASP A 98 10.47 -20.79 -1.61
CA ASP A 98 11.66 -21.63 -1.83
C ASP A 98 12.05 -21.74 -3.31
N ILE A 99 12.15 -20.61 -3.99
CA ILE A 99 12.40 -20.51 -5.42
C ILE A 99 13.29 -19.32 -5.75
N LYS A 100 14.19 -19.50 -6.70
CA LYS A 100 14.89 -18.40 -7.35
C LYS A 100 13.98 -17.82 -8.42
N LEU A 101 13.49 -16.60 -8.18
CA LEU A 101 12.45 -15.96 -8.99
C LEU A 101 12.86 -14.53 -9.34
N TYR A 102 12.88 -14.21 -10.63
CA TYR A 102 13.29 -12.88 -11.04
C TYR A 102 12.75 -12.44 -12.39
N SER A 103 12.71 -11.13 -12.57
CA SER A 103 12.42 -10.43 -13.81
C SER A 103 13.66 -9.69 -14.32
N ASN A 104 13.90 -9.73 -15.61
CA ASN A 104 15.00 -9.00 -16.23
C ASN A 104 14.69 -7.52 -16.46
N SER A 105 13.41 -7.17 -16.60
CA SER A 105 12.99 -5.81 -16.94
C SER A 105 12.37 -5.12 -15.76
N THR A 106 12.72 -3.86 -15.59
CA THR A 106 12.16 -2.95 -14.60
C THR A 106 11.80 -1.62 -15.19
N THR A 107 11.78 -1.52 -16.52
CA THR A 107 11.46 -0.27 -17.17
C THR A 107 10.00 0.08 -16.90
N VAL A 108 9.82 0.89 -15.89
CA VAL A 108 8.73 1.84 -15.86
C VAL A 108 9.11 2.89 -16.88
N SER A 109 8.42 2.96 -18.01
CA SER A 109 8.70 4.02 -18.99
C SER A 109 8.33 5.36 -18.36
N ASP A 110 9.24 6.29 -18.48
CA ASP A 110 9.14 7.65 -18.02
C ASP A 110 7.83 8.33 -18.49
N GLY A 111 7.03 8.72 -17.54
CA GLY A 111 6.24 9.94 -17.58
C GLY A 111 5.00 10.03 -18.45
N SER A 112 4.63 9.05 -19.23
CA SER A 112 3.34 9.05 -19.92
C SER A 112 2.38 8.07 -19.24
N ASP A 113 1.14 8.46 -19.06
CA ASP A 113 0.07 7.69 -18.46
C ASP A 113 0.43 6.24 -18.14
N TYR A 114 0.80 6.04 -16.90
CA TYR A 114 1.31 4.83 -16.30
C TYR A 114 0.59 3.57 -16.74
N LEU A 115 -0.64 3.71 -17.12
CA LEU A 115 -1.56 2.63 -17.44
C LEU A 115 -2.04 2.67 -18.89
N ALA A 116 -2.03 3.82 -19.54
CA ALA A 116 -2.54 3.95 -20.91
C ALA A 116 -1.62 3.28 -21.96
N ASN A 117 -0.34 3.11 -21.65
CA ASN A 117 0.66 2.63 -22.60
C ASN A 117 1.26 1.25 -22.30
N GLY A 118 0.71 0.50 -21.34
CA GLY A 118 1.19 -0.85 -21.03
C GLY A 118 2.62 -0.89 -20.49
N SER A 119 3.00 0.11 -19.71
CA SER A 119 4.39 0.36 -19.28
C SER A 119 4.91 -0.57 -18.20
N TYR A 120 4.09 -1.43 -17.61
CA TYR A 120 4.57 -2.50 -16.76
C TYR A 120 4.86 -3.75 -17.58
N ASN A 121 6.09 -4.16 -17.51
CA ASN A 121 6.49 -5.46 -17.97
C ASN A 121 6.73 -6.38 -16.77
N ASN A 122 6.42 -7.65 -16.96
CA ASN A 122 6.77 -8.71 -16.02
C ASN A 122 6.07 -8.58 -14.67
N MET A 123 4.78 -8.29 -14.69
CA MET A 123 3.92 -8.24 -13.52
C MET A 123 3.42 -9.62 -13.11
N LEU A 124 3.17 -9.78 -11.82
CA LEU A 124 2.23 -10.80 -11.32
C LEU A 124 0.85 -10.16 -11.20
N ILE A 125 -0.15 -10.75 -11.84
CA ILE A 125 -1.55 -10.32 -11.81
C ILE A 125 -2.39 -11.50 -11.37
N THR A 126 -3.09 -11.37 -10.24
CA THR A 126 -3.82 -12.50 -9.67
C THR A 126 -5.32 -12.47 -9.89
N ASN A 127 -5.81 -11.46 -10.59
CA ASN A 127 -7.23 -11.33 -10.91
C ASN A 127 -8.12 -11.63 -9.68
N TYR A 128 -7.78 -10.99 -8.54
CA TYR A 128 -8.44 -11.14 -7.24
C TYR A 128 -8.13 -12.42 -6.44
N GLY A 129 -7.17 -13.23 -6.83
CA GLY A 129 -6.65 -14.31 -6.00
C GLY A 129 -5.78 -13.79 -4.85
N ASN A 130 -5.76 -14.52 -3.75
CA ASN A 130 -4.80 -14.26 -2.68
C ASN A 130 -3.39 -14.58 -3.14
N VAL A 131 -2.42 -13.78 -2.67
CA VAL A 131 -1.01 -13.89 -3.04
C VAL A 131 -0.16 -14.12 -1.80
N VAL A 132 0.74 -15.08 -1.88
CA VAL A 132 1.80 -15.25 -0.90
C VAL A 132 3.15 -15.25 -1.63
N LEU A 133 3.98 -14.28 -1.30
CA LEU A 133 5.36 -14.17 -1.77
C LEU A 133 6.23 -14.51 -0.57
N GLY A 134 6.57 -15.79 -0.47
CA GLY A 134 7.10 -16.41 0.72
C GLY A 134 8.56 -16.04 1.01
N ARG A 135 8.99 -16.39 2.21
CA ARG A 135 10.31 -16.04 2.74
C ARG A 135 11.46 -16.70 2.01
N GLY A 136 11.22 -17.86 1.41
CA GLY A 136 12.21 -18.64 0.64
C GLY A 136 12.44 -18.12 -0.78
N ILE A 137 11.82 -17.02 -1.19
CA ILE A 137 12.10 -16.40 -2.50
C ILE A 137 13.51 -15.83 -2.50
N ILE A 138 14.29 -16.20 -3.52
CA ILE A 138 15.63 -15.70 -3.81
C ILE A 138 15.54 -14.81 -5.07
N THR A 139 15.79 -13.52 -4.91
CA THR A 139 15.90 -12.59 -6.02
C THR A 139 17.37 -12.24 -6.24
N PRO A 140 17.94 -12.52 -7.42
CA PRO A 140 19.33 -12.19 -7.72
C PRO A 140 19.60 -10.69 -7.63
N ASN A 141 20.83 -10.33 -7.26
CA ASN A 141 21.27 -8.94 -7.19
C ASN A 141 21.02 -8.20 -8.52
N GLY A 142 20.54 -6.98 -8.43
CA GLY A 142 20.23 -6.14 -9.58
C GLY A 142 18.96 -6.54 -10.34
N LYS A 143 18.22 -7.54 -9.87
CA LYS A 143 16.95 -7.98 -10.45
C LYS A 143 15.78 -7.62 -9.54
N TYR A 144 14.58 -7.71 -10.10
CA TYR A 144 13.32 -7.65 -9.37
C TYR A 144 12.70 -9.05 -9.35
N THR A 145 11.92 -9.34 -8.33
CA THR A 145 11.13 -10.58 -8.28
C THR A 145 10.04 -10.53 -9.34
N PHE A 146 9.26 -9.48 -9.30
CA PHE A 146 8.34 -9.03 -10.36
C PHE A 146 8.51 -7.53 -10.54
N GLY A 147 8.21 -7.01 -11.73
CA GLY A 147 8.17 -5.57 -11.96
C GLY A 147 7.11 -4.90 -11.09
N ALA A 148 5.93 -5.49 -11.03
CA ALA A 148 4.88 -5.12 -10.07
C ALA A 148 4.05 -6.33 -9.65
N VAL A 149 3.35 -6.22 -8.53
CA VAL A 149 2.34 -7.18 -8.07
C VAL A 149 0.99 -6.47 -8.09
N ILE A 150 0.06 -6.99 -8.87
CA ILE A 150 -1.29 -6.49 -8.97
C ILE A 150 -2.23 -7.53 -8.35
N GLY A 151 -2.71 -7.23 -7.17
CA GLY A 151 -3.66 -8.07 -6.45
C GLY A 151 -5.11 -7.85 -6.90
N GLY A 152 -5.32 -7.43 -8.13
CA GLY A 152 -6.61 -7.20 -8.76
C GLY A 152 -6.55 -7.50 -10.25
N GLU A 153 -7.52 -7.02 -11.01
CA GLU A 153 -7.51 -7.16 -12.47
C GLU A 153 -6.61 -6.11 -13.13
N TYR A 154 -5.90 -6.53 -14.17
CA TYR A 154 -5.13 -5.59 -14.97
C TYR A 154 -6.04 -4.66 -15.79
N LYS A 155 -7.04 -5.25 -16.42
CA LYS A 155 -8.15 -4.53 -17.07
C LYS A 155 -9.43 -5.02 -16.43
N GLN A 156 -10.21 -4.10 -15.91
CA GLN A 156 -11.49 -4.43 -15.35
C GLN A 156 -12.48 -4.67 -16.49
N GLU A 157 -12.76 -5.92 -16.78
CA GLU A 157 -13.89 -6.33 -17.60
C GLU A 157 -15.05 -6.68 -16.66
N THR A 158 -16.25 -6.27 -17.02
CA THR A 158 -17.50 -6.40 -16.27
C THR A 158 -17.57 -7.66 -15.39
N LYS A 159 -17.39 -7.55 -14.08
CA LYS A 159 -17.60 -8.66 -13.15
C LYS A 159 -18.82 -8.52 -12.27
N THR A 160 -19.56 -9.59 -12.26
CA THR A 160 -20.70 -9.83 -11.39
C THR A 160 -20.30 -10.81 -10.30
N GLY A 161 -19.91 -10.40 -9.13
CA GLY A 161 -19.62 -11.29 -8.00
C GLY A 161 -19.17 -10.52 -6.78
N SER A 162 -19.61 -10.92 -5.60
CA SER A 162 -19.13 -10.38 -4.33
C SER A 162 -17.85 -11.12 -3.97
N ILE A 163 -16.75 -10.41 -3.78
CA ILE A 163 -15.49 -10.99 -3.35
C ILE A 163 -15.26 -10.51 -1.92
N GLY A 164 -15.03 -11.43 -1.02
CA GLY A 164 -14.84 -11.15 0.39
C GLY A 164 -13.52 -10.42 0.67
N ILE A 165 -12.68 -11.02 1.50
CA ILE A 165 -11.38 -10.49 1.87
C ILE A 165 -10.36 -10.88 0.80
N HIS A 166 -9.61 -9.90 0.29
CA HIS A 166 -8.45 -10.11 -0.55
C HIS A 166 -7.18 -9.93 0.27
N THR A 167 -6.31 -10.93 0.29
CA THR A 167 -5.10 -10.94 1.13
C THR A 167 -3.85 -11.11 0.29
N VAL A 168 -2.88 -10.24 0.54
CA VAL A 168 -1.52 -10.33 -0.01
C VAL A 168 -0.53 -10.41 1.14
N ILE A 169 0.38 -11.37 1.08
CA ILE A 169 1.48 -11.56 2.03
C ILE A 169 2.79 -11.48 1.26
N VAL A 170 3.70 -10.60 1.68
CA VAL A 170 5.00 -10.40 1.05
C VAL A 170 6.08 -10.54 2.11
N GLU A 171 6.85 -11.61 2.07
CA GLU A 171 7.88 -11.89 3.08
C GLU A 171 9.31 -11.77 2.53
N ALA A 172 9.48 -11.77 1.21
CA ALA A 172 10.77 -11.56 0.56
C ALA A 172 10.60 -11.03 -0.87
N GLY A 173 11.66 -10.53 -1.45
CA GLY A 173 11.75 -10.12 -2.84
C GLY A 173 11.91 -8.61 -3.03
N LYS A 174 12.14 -8.24 -4.29
CA LYS A 174 12.26 -6.85 -4.72
C LYS A 174 11.19 -6.55 -5.76
N TYR A 175 10.44 -5.49 -5.55
CA TYR A 175 9.30 -5.08 -6.36
C TYR A 175 9.42 -3.59 -6.68
N ASN A 176 8.96 -3.17 -7.87
CA ASN A 176 8.79 -1.74 -8.09
C ASN A 176 7.55 -1.27 -7.33
N ASP A 177 6.39 -1.84 -7.68
CA ASP A 177 5.13 -1.48 -7.02
C ASP A 177 4.34 -2.70 -6.57
N ILE A 178 3.54 -2.49 -5.53
CA ILE A 178 2.52 -3.43 -5.07
C ILE A 178 1.19 -2.69 -5.04
N VAL A 179 0.22 -3.22 -5.77
CA VAL A 179 -1.12 -2.65 -5.91
C VAL A 179 -2.15 -3.68 -5.49
N ILE A 180 -2.95 -3.33 -4.52
CA ILE A 180 -4.07 -4.15 -4.07
C ILE A 180 -5.35 -3.50 -4.62
N GLY A 181 -5.80 -3.97 -5.76
CA GLY A 181 -6.89 -3.40 -6.54
C GLY A 181 -6.61 -3.50 -8.03
N SER A 182 -7.43 -2.89 -8.85
CA SER A 182 -7.23 -2.87 -10.31
C SER A 182 -6.10 -1.93 -10.71
N ALA A 183 -5.28 -2.34 -11.68
CA ALA A 183 -4.24 -1.49 -12.24
C ALA A 183 -4.78 -0.55 -13.31
N LEU A 184 -5.82 -0.96 -14.05
CA LEU A 184 -6.45 -0.17 -15.10
C LEU A 184 -7.94 -0.02 -14.85
N GLY A 185 -8.42 1.22 -14.78
CA GLY A 185 -9.83 1.53 -14.91
C GLY A 185 -10.30 1.40 -16.37
N LEU A 186 -11.53 1.00 -16.58
CA LEU A 186 -12.14 1.12 -17.90
C LEU A 186 -12.60 2.55 -18.11
N GLY A 187 -12.09 3.19 -19.16
CA GLY A 187 -12.50 4.53 -19.54
C GLY A 187 -14.01 4.67 -19.59
N GLY A 188 -14.59 5.34 -18.59
CA GLY A 188 -16.01 5.71 -18.56
C GLY A 188 -16.99 4.66 -18.05
N GLN A 189 -16.54 3.50 -17.59
CA GLN A 189 -17.44 2.52 -16.97
C GLN A 189 -17.21 2.45 -15.45
N SER A 190 -18.29 2.61 -14.73
CA SER A 190 -18.34 2.54 -13.28
C SER A 190 -18.37 1.09 -12.86
N ILE A 191 -17.39 0.67 -12.07
CA ILE A 191 -17.39 -0.67 -11.53
C ILE A 191 -17.47 -0.57 -10.01
N LYS A 192 -18.45 -1.25 -9.46
CA LYS A 192 -18.57 -1.40 -8.01
C LYS A 192 -17.45 -2.32 -7.55
N PRO A 193 -16.48 -1.84 -6.76
CA PRO A 193 -15.59 -2.76 -6.10
C PRO A 193 -16.43 -3.64 -5.17
N LYS A 194 -16.31 -4.94 -5.33
CA LYS A 194 -17.08 -5.91 -4.56
C LYS A 194 -16.31 -6.49 -3.37
N TYR A 195 -15.19 -5.85 -3.02
CA TYR A 195 -14.42 -6.25 -1.87
C TYR A 195 -14.95 -5.63 -0.60
N VAL A 196 -14.96 -6.43 0.44
CA VAL A 196 -15.21 -5.97 1.80
C VAL A 196 -13.93 -5.48 2.45
N SER A 197 -12.78 -6.05 2.08
CA SER A 197 -11.49 -5.72 2.68
C SER A 197 -10.31 -6.08 1.77
N HIS A 198 -9.35 -5.15 1.68
CA HIS A 198 -8.02 -5.38 1.13
C HIS A 198 -7.03 -5.46 2.28
N GLN A 199 -6.29 -6.55 2.36
CA GLN A 199 -5.32 -6.78 3.42
C GLN A 199 -3.94 -7.06 2.85
N ILE A 200 -2.91 -6.40 3.38
CA ILE A 200 -1.52 -6.73 3.09
C ILE A 200 -0.72 -6.88 4.38
N THR A 201 0.14 -7.88 4.39
CA THR A 201 1.18 -8.06 5.39
C THR A 201 2.53 -8.06 4.69
N ILE A 202 3.44 -7.19 5.11
CA ILE A 202 4.78 -7.07 4.53
C ILE A 202 5.82 -7.33 5.61
N GLY A 203 6.72 -8.28 5.34
CA GLY A 203 7.70 -8.78 6.31
C GLY A 203 7.08 -9.73 7.33
N THR A 204 7.86 -10.08 8.33
CA THR A 204 7.44 -10.96 9.42
C THR A 204 7.63 -10.30 10.78
N MET A 205 6.82 -10.70 11.76
CA MET A 205 6.92 -10.21 13.14
C MET A 205 8.30 -10.51 13.75
N LYS A 206 8.93 -11.61 13.36
CA LYS A 206 10.27 -11.97 13.80
C LYS A 206 11.33 -10.97 13.29
N GLU A 207 11.17 -10.47 12.07
CA GLU A 207 12.07 -9.47 11.48
C GLU A 207 11.87 -8.09 12.12
N ALA A 208 10.65 -7.71 12.43
CA ALA A 208 10.36 -6.49 13.18
C ALA A 208 11.08 -6.43 14.52
N ALA A 209 11.13 -7.55 15.24
CA ALA A 209 11.81 -7.66 16.54
C ALA A 209 13.34 -7.60 16.47
N ILE A 210 13.93 -7.99 15.33
CA ILE A 210 15.39 -8.08 15.15
C ILE A 210 15.95 -6.84 14.46
N SER A 211 15.13 -6.05 13.81
CA SER A 211 15.33 -4.85 12.98
C SER A 211 16.63 -4.80 12.15
N ARG A 212 16.53 -4.47 10.91
CA ARG A 212 17.47 -3.93 9.91
C ARG A 212 17.78 -4.79 8.68
N ASN A 213 17.42 -6.06 8.63
CA ASN A 213 17.62 -6.85 7.40
C ASN A 213 16.26 -7.21 6.79
N SER A 214 15.55 -6.21 6.30
CA SER A 214 14.35 -6.46 5.52
C SER A 214 14.67 -7.31 4.30
N ARG A 215 13.90 -8.38 4.10
CA ARG A 215 13.96 -9.20 2.89
C ARG A 215 13.08 -8.65 1.78
N VAL A 216 12.27 -7.64 2.06
CA VAL A 216 11.38 -7.00 1.11
C VAL A 216 11.91 -5.61 0.77
N THR A 217 12.07 -5.34 -0.52
CA THR A 217 12.41 -4.02 -1.04
C THR A 217 11.33 -3.58 -2.03
N ILE A 218 10.83 -2.37 -1.86
CA ILE A 218 9.88 -1.72 -2.77
C ILE A 218 10.53 -0.42 -3.25
N THR A 219 10.76 -0.31 -4.54
CA THR A 219 11.45 0.85 -5.12
C THR A 219 10.49 1.94 -5.59
N GLY A 220 9.25 1.59 -5.89
CA GLY A 220 8.15 2.49 -6.19
C GLY A 220 7.24 2.68 -4.98
N TYR A 221 5.97 2.23 -5.07
CA TYR A 221 5.01 2.45 -4.00
C TYR A 221 4.13 1.22 -3.67
N LEU A 222 3.50 1.30 -2.52
CA LEU A 222 2.35 0.49 -2.12
C LEU A 222 1.07 1.30 -2.33
N SER A 223 0.10 0.73 -3.04
CA SER A 223 -1.26 1.27 -3.16
C SER A 223 -2.28 0.22 -2.71
N MET A 224 -3.10 0.60 -1.74
CA MET A 224 -4.15 -0.26 -1.18
C MET A 224 -5.52 -0.03 -1.82
N GLY A 225 -5.54 0.28 -3.10
CA GLY A 225 -6.74 0.51 -3.91
C GLY A 225 -6.40 0.63 -5.39
N GLU A 226 -7.41 0.81 -6.20
CA GLU A 226 -7.26 0.95 -7.65
C GLU A 226 -6.31 2.10 -8.01
N LEU A 227 -5.54 1.92 -9.10
CA LEU A 227 -4.59 2.92 -9.56
C LEU A 227 -5.18 4.00 -10.44
N GLU A 228 -6.31 3.77 -11.08
CA GLU A 228 -6.89 4.74 -12.00
C GLU A 228 -8.03 5.56 -11.44
N ASP A 229 -8.04 6.79 -11.92
CA ASP A 229 -8.94 7.91 -11.66
C ASP A 229 -10.42 7.66 -11.99
N ARG A 230 -10.80 6.48 -12.43
CA ARG A 230 -12.10 6.21 -13.03
C ARG A 230 -12.95 5.13 -12.38
N CYS A 231 -12.56 4.65 -11.24
CA CYS A 231 -13.47 3.87 -10.40
C CYS A 231 -14.48 4.80 -9.72
N TYR A 232 -15.25 5.48 -10.53
CA TYR A 232 -16.39 6.25 -10.03
C TYR A 232 -17.39 5.31 -9.38
N PRO A 233 -18.03 5.71 -8.28
CA PRO A 233 -19.24 5.07 -7.84
C PRO A 233 -20.25 5.06 -9.01
N TYR A 234 -20.84 3.92 -9.24
CA TYR A 234 -21.72 3.62 -10.36
C TYR A 234 -22.81 4.70 -10.55
N LYS A 235 -22.83 5.33 -11.74
CA LYS A 235 -23.99 6.06 -12.25
C LYS A 235 -24.66 5.20 -13.31
N THR A 236 -25.81 4.63 -13.02
CA THR A 236 -26.72 4.22 -14.08
C THR A 236 -27.22 5.48 -14.78
N SER A 237 -27.35 5.44 -16.09
CA SER A 237 -27.85 6.55 -16.90
C SER A 237 -29.12 7.13 -16.29
N GLY A 238 -29.02 8.32 -15.70
CA GLY A 238 -30.15 9.14 -15.28
C GLY A 238 -30.46 9.22 -13.79
N ASN A 239 -30.01 8.34 -12.92
CA ASN A 239 -30.25 8.43 -11.49
C ASN A 239 -28.96 8.31 -10.69
N GLN A 240 -28.69 9.28 -9.82
CA GLN A 240 -27.71 9.13 -8.74
C GLN A 240 -28.22 8.03 -7.80
N GLU A 241 -27.55 6.90 -7.77
CA GLU A 241 -27.76 5.98 -6.65
C GLU A 241 -27.33 6.68 -5.37
N THR A 242 -28.23 6.74 -4.42
CA THR A 242 -27.98 7.30 -3.09
C THR A 242 -26.92 6.45 -2.37
N SER A 243 -26.15 7.08 -1.53
CA SER A 243 -24.98 6.61 -0.77
C SER A 243 -25.10 5.27 -0.05
N SER A 244 -26.26 4.65 0.01
CA SER A 244 -26.49 3.36 0.71
C SER A 244 -26.08 2.10 -0.05
N SER A 245 -25.67 2.22 -1.31
CA SER A 245 -25.30 1.07 -2.16
C SER A 245 -23.80 0.92 -2.45
N TYR A 246 -22.93 1.72 -1.82
CA TYR A 246 -21.49 1.59 -1.98
C TYR A 246 -20.96 0.45 -1.10
N SER A 247 -20.27 -0.51 -1.69
CA SER A 247 -19.49 -1.46 -0.89
C SER A 247 -18.21 -0.75 -0.42
N ARG A 248 -18.14 -0.53 0.87
CA ARG A 248 -16.99 0.09 1.52
C ARG A 248 -15.87 -0.93 1.63
N THR A 249 -14.69 -0.58 1.16
CA THR A 249 -13.50 -1.39 1.31
C THR A 249 -12.72 -0.96 2.54
N TYR A 250 -12.47 -1.93 3.43
CA TYR A 250 -11.47 -1.79 4.49
C TYR A 250 -10.09 -1.97 3.90
N SER A 251 -9.18 -1.05 4.23
CA SER A 251 -7.77 -1.18 3.93
C SER A 251 -7.02 -1.52 5.21
N ILE A 252 -6.47 -2.73 5.27
CA ILE A 252 -5.71 -3.21 6.42
C ILE A 252 -4.27 -3.46 5.99
N THR A 253 -3.32 -2.74 6.57
CA THR A 253 -1.90 -2.87 6.27
C THR A 253 -1.12 -3.14 7.53
N ARG A 254 -0.35 -4.22 7.53
CA ARG A 254 0.60 -4.60 8.59
C ARG A 254 2.00 -4.62 8.01
N LEU A 255 2.81 -3.64 8.38
CA LEU A 255 4.18 -3.50 7.95
C LEU A 255 5.12 -3.92 9.08
N TYR A 256 5.64 -5.13 8.99
CA TYR A 256 6.59 -5.65 9.97
C TYR A 256 8.03 -5.32 9.60
N SER A 257 8.39 -5.45 8.32
CA SER A 257 9.74 -5.20 7.84
C SER A 257 9.74 -5.03 6.33
N ALA A 258 10.13 -3.87 5.85
CA ALA A 258 10.36 -3.60 4.43
C ALA A 258 11.26 -2.38 4.27
N THR A 259 11.95 -2.29 3.14
CA THR A 259 12.64 -1.08 2.71
C THR A 259 11.93 -0.48 1.52
N PHE A 260 11.40 0.73 1.69
CA PHE A 260 10.89 1.55 0.60
C PHE A 260 11.98 2.56 0.23
N THR A 261 12.55 2.43 -0.96
CA THR A 261 13.73 3.24 -1.32
C THR A 261 13.38 4.61 -1.90
N GLY A 262 12.15 4.78 -2.40
CA GLY A 262 11.74 6.00 -3.09
C GLY A 262 12.49 6.28 -4.41
N GLU A 263 13.21 5.30 -4.96
CA GLU A 263 14.06 5.48 -6.15
C GLU A 263 13.24 5.67 -7.43
N ASN A 264 12.13 4.97 -7.55
CA ASN A 264 11.29 5.00 -8.75
C ASN A 264 10.01 5.79 -8.49
N LYS A 265 10.13 7.10 -8.49
CA LYS A 265 9.00 8.01 -8.34
C LYS A 265 8.30 8.18 -9.68
N PHE A 266 6.97 8.11 -9.67
CA PHE A 266 6.19 8.42 -10.87
C PHE A 266 6.31 9.89 -11.23
N ALA A 267 6.63 10.18 -12.49
CA ALA A 267 6.73 11.54 -12.99
C ALA A 267 5.41 12.34 -12.91
N LYS A 268 4.27 11.66 -12.78
CA LYS A 268 2.95 12.30 -12.59
C LYS A 268 2.48 12.36 -11.15
N ALA A 269 3.06 11.61 -10.25
CA ALA A 269 2.82 11.82 -8.83
C ALA A 269 3.61 13.06 -8.44
N SER A 270 2.97 14.21 -8.44
CA SER A 270 3.54 15.46 -7.87
C SER A 270 3.85 15.31 -6.37
N GLU A 271 3.72 14.12 -5.83
CA GLU A 271 3.85 13.79 -4.44
C GLU A 271 4.86 12.65 -4.29
N ASP A 272 5.86 12.89 -3.47
CA ASP A 272 6.92 11.95 -3.11
C ASP A 272 6.41 10.85 -2.15
N ALA A 273 5.37 10.10 -2.55
CA ALA A 273 4.79 9.08 -1.70
C ALA A 273 5.37 7.71 -1.96
N SER A 274 5.58 6.96 -0.90
CA SER A 274 5.91 5.53 -0.95
C SER A 274 4.74 4.64 -0.52
N ILE A 275 3.82 5.15 0.28
CA ILE A 275 2.69 4.38 0.77
C ILE A 275 1.41 5.21 0.65
N TYR A 276 0.46 4.66 -0.12
CA TYR A 276 -0.93 5.08 -0.14
C TYR A 276 -1.77 3.97 0.52
N LEU A 277 -2.28 4.23 1.70
CA LEU A 277 -3.08 3.23 2.42
C LEU A 277 -4.50 3.07 1.87
N ARG A 278 -4.79 3.84 0.84
CA ARG A 278 -5.92 3.69 -0.08
C ARG A 278 -5.38 3.77 -1.50
N SER A 279 -6.10 4.33 -2.44
CA SER A 279 -5.69 4.41 -3.85
C SER A 279 -4.60 5.45 -4.09
N ALA A 280 -3.58 5.09 -4.85
CA ALA A 280 -2.55 6.03 -5.29
C ALA A 280 -3.06 7.05 -6.33
N ASN A 281 -4.12 6.75 -7.05
CA ASN A 281 -4.65 7.63 -8.10
C ASN A 281 -6.18 7.51 -8.31
N GLY A 282 -6.88 6.82 -7.45
CA GLY A 282 -8.33 6.61 -7.56
C GLY A 282 -9.09 7.04 -6.32
N PHE A 283 -10.38 6.84 -6.37
CA PHE A 283 -11.29 7.12 -5.28
C PHE A 283 -11.46 5.87 -4.42
N ASN A 284 -11.38 6.01 -3.14
CA ASN A 284 -11.64 4.91 -2.23
C ASN A 284 -12.45 5.38 -1.02
N ASP A 285 -13.65 4.85 -0.93
CA ASP A 285 -14.53 5.01 0.21
C ASP A 285 -14.25 3.89 1.20
N GLY A 286 -13.76 4.19 2.38
CA GLY A 286 -13.54 3.13 3.35
C GLY A 286 -12.64 3.54 4.49
N LYS A 287 -12.41 2.59 5.39
CA LYS A 287 -11.62 2.76 6.59
C LYS A 287 -10.19 2.30 6.34
N THR A 288 -9.23 3.08 6.81
CA THR A 288 -7.81 2.70 6.84
C THR A 288 -7.43 2.22 8.24
N ASP A 289 -6.79 1.07 8.31
CA ASP A 289 -6.20 0.49 9.51
C ASP A 289 -4.75 0.09 9.18
N PHE A 290 -3.81 0.90 9.64
CA PHE A 290 -2.38 0.72 9.38
C PHE A 290 -1.62 0.54 10.68
N GLU A 291 -0.78 -0.48 10.71
CA GLU A 291 0.18 -0.69 11.78
C GLU A 291 1.57 -0.95 11.21
N MET A 292 2.55 -0.16 11.65
CA MET A 292 3.95 -0.30 11.32
C MET A 292 4.74 -0.76 12.55
N TYR A 293 5.35 -1.91 12.47
CA TYR A 293 6.15 -2.51 13.53
C TYR A 293 7.65 -2.39 13.29
N GLY A 294 8.06 -2.13 12.05
CA GLY A 294 9.45 -1.99 11.65
C GLY A 294 9.58 -1.62 10.18
N GLY A 295 10.82 -1.58 9.69
CA GLY A 295 11.14 -1.22 8.32
C GLY A 295 11.57 0.23 8.16
N ASP A 296 12.06 0.54 6.96
CA ASP A 296 12.57 1.86 6.58
C ASP A 296 11.80 2.37 5.35
N VAL A 297 11.15 3.52 5.49
CA VAL A 297 10.36 4.13 4.41
C VAL A 297 11.00 5.45 4.01
N THR A 298 11.43 5.57 2.76
CA THR A 298 11.83 6.82 2.13
C THR A 298 10.68 7.29 1.23
N GLY A 299 10.04 8.37 1.62
CA GLY A 299 8.87 8.95 0.95
C GLY A 299 7.71 9.18 1.92
N ASN A 300 6.65 9.80 1.43
CA ASN A 300 5.49 10.14 2.23
C ASN A 300 4.57 8.94 2.46
N VAL A 301 3.85 8.97 3.57
CA VAL A 301 2.81 8.00 3.94
C VAL A 301 1.47 8.72 4.04
N TYR A 302 0.50 8.27 3.24
CA TYR A 302 -0.86 8.82 3.20
C TYR A 302 -1.86 7.80 3.72
N ALA A 303 -2.65 8.16 4.72
CA ALA A 303 -3.74 7.32 5.21
C ALA A 303 -4.92 7.26 4.25
N GLY A 304 -5.11 8.30 3.44
CA GLY A 304 -6.16 8.40 2.44
C GLY A 304 -5.69 8.07 1.02
N ALA A 305 -6.59 8.30 0.07
CA ALA A 305 -6.31 8.23 -1.35
C ALA A 305 -5.65 9.52 -1.84
N ARG A 306 -4.90 9.45 -2.94
CA ARG A 306 -4.37 10.65 -3.61
C ARG A 306 -5.50 11.57 -4.08
N MET A 307 -6.55 10.98 -4.64
CA MET A 307 -7.76 11.67 -5.02
C MET A 307 -8.91 11.05 -4.25
N ALA A 308 -9.66 11.86 -3.52
CA ALA A 308 -10.86 11.43 -2.82
C ALA A 308 -12.06 12.17 -3.38
N THR A 309 -13.17 11.48 -3.60
CA THR A 309 -14.46 12.12 -3.78
C THR A 309 -15.12 12.36 -2.43
N ASP A 310 -16.13 13.19 -2.43
CA ASP A 310 -17.03 13.37 -1.30
C ASP A 310 -17.69 12.02 -0.94
N SER A 311 -17.10 11.30 -0.01
CA SER A 311 -17.73 10.14 0.61
C SER A 311 -18.73 10.64 1.66
N PRO A 312 -19.98 10.22 1.63
CA PRO A 312 -21.00 10.72 2.57
C PRO A 312 -20.87 10.16 3.99
N GLU A 313 -19.82 9.40 4.30
CA GLU A 313 -19.73 8.70 5.57
C GLU A 313 -18.52 9.05 6.42
N THR A 314 -18.77 9.12 7.72
CA THR A 314 -17.75 9.29 8.75
C THR A 314 -16.94 8.01 8.91
N THR A 315 -15.79 7.92 8.26
CA THR A 315 -14.82 6.83 8.43
C THR A 315 -13.60 7.36 9.15
N LEU A 316 -12.97 6.51 9.96
CA LEU A 316 -11.72 6.84 10.64
C LEU A 316 -10.54 6.28 9.85
N ASN A 317 -9.59 7.14 9.51
CA ASN A 317 -8.28 6.73 9.04
C ASN A 317 -7.32 6.65 10.22
N ALA A 318 -6.95 5.44 10.61
CA ALA A 318 -6.07 5.20 11.74
C ALA A 318 -4.72 4.65 11.30
N MET A 319 -3.65 5.27 11.79
CA MET A 319 -2.27 4.82 11.62
C MET A 319 -1.60 4.70 12.97
N LYS A 320 -0.99 3.54 13.23
CA LYS A 320 -0.21 3.28 14.46
C LYS A 320 1.20 2.87 14.10
N PHE A 321 2.15 3.50 14.77
CA PHE A 321 3.58 3.28 14.57
C PHE A 321 4.19 2.74 15.85
N TYR A 322 4.50 1.44 15.85
CA TYR A 322 5.15 0.74 16.96
C TYR A 322 6.67 0.69 16.78
N GLY A 323 7.17 0.88 15.56
CA GLY A 323 8.59 0.85 15.26
C GLY A 323 8.88 1.23 13.82
N GLY A 324 10.17 1.30 13.48
CA GLY A 324 10.63 1.63 12.14
C GLY A 324 11.03 3.08 11.95
N THR A 325 11.40 3.42 10.72
CA THR A 325 11.92 4.74 10.34
C THR A 325 11.18 5.26 9.11
N ILE A 326 10.79 6.53 9.12
CA ILE A 326 10.28 7.24 7.95
C ILE A 326 11.15 8.46 7.65
N THR A 327 11.62 8.55 6.41
CA THR A 327 12.21 9.76 5.85
C THR A 327 11.23 10.33 4.84
N GLY A 328 10.39 11.24 5.29
CA GLY A 328 9.26 11.83 4.58
C GLY A 328 8.17 12.28 5.53
N ASN A 329 7.03 12.69 5.00
CA ASN A 329 5.93 13.21 5.78
C ASN A 329 4.83 12.15 6.00
N ILE A 330 4.10 12.29 7.08
CA ILE A 330 2.92 11.48 7.39
C ILE A 330 1.69 12.37 7.29
N PHE A 331 0.69 11.92 6.52
CA PHE A 331 -0.59 12.61 6.35
C PHE A 331 -1.74 11.73 6.80
N GLY A 332 -2.58 12.26 7.68
CA GLY A 332 -3.78 11.57 8.20
C GLY A 332 -4.86 11.33 7.15
N GLN A 333 -4.76 12.02 6.01
CA GLN A 333 -5.64 11.87 4.86
C GLN A 333 -4.82 11.73 3.56
N GLY A 334 -5.49 11.91 2.43
CA GLY A 334 -4.87 11.85 1.11
C GLY A 334 -4.32 13.17 0.61
N GLY A 335 -4.17 13.26 -0.69
CA GLY A 335 -3.65 14.45 -1.36
C GLY A 335 -4.77 15.43 -1.71
N LYS A 336 -5.25 15.35 -2.92
CA LYS A 336 -5.82 16.44 -3.70
C LYS A 336 -7.28 16.83 -3.41
N ASP A 337 -8.12 15.92 -2.94
CA ASP A 337 -9.57 16.13 -2.88
C ASP A 337 -10.18 16.01 -1.48
N SER A 338 -11.42 16.46 -1.34
CA SER A 338 -12.16 16.40 -0.09
C SER A 338 -12.29 14.96 0.43
N SER A 339 -12.10 14.78 1.71
CA SER A 339 -12.23 13.49 2.38
C SER A 339 -13.21 13.61 3.53
N TYR A 340 -14.02 12.60 3.74
CA TYR A 340 -14.91 12.48 4.88
C TYR A 340 -14.27 11.59 5.95
N GLY A 341 -14.56 11.93 7.20
CA GLY A 341 -14.15 11.18 8.36
C GLY A 341 -12.97 11.76 9.14
N GLY A 342 -12.72 11.17 10.28
CA GLY A 342 -11.63 11.56 11.16
C GLY A 342 -10.31 10.92 10.80
N THR A 343 -9.24 11.45 11.39
CA THR A 343 -7.89 10.89 11.27
C THR A 343 -7.29 10.67 12.64
N GLU A 344 -6.55 9.59 12.78
CA GLU A 344 -5.79 9.29 13.99
C GLU A 344 -4.39 8.80 13.64
N ILE A 345 -3.37 9.47 14.14
CA ILE A 345 -1.97 9.12 14.01
C ILE A 345 -1.41 8.88 15.42
N THR A 346 -0.93 7.68 15.67
CA THR A 346 -0.43 7.30 17.00
C THR A 346 0.98 6.74 16.93
N LEU A 347 1.92 7.32 17.69
CA LEU A 347 3.28 6.82 17.85
C LEU A 347 3.37 6.09 19.18
N GLU A 348 3.50 4.74 19.14
CA GLU A 348 3.39 3.88 20.32
C GLU A 348 4.71 3.22 20.74
N GLY A 349 5.72 3.19 19.88
CA GLY A 349 6.92 2.40 20.15
C GLY A 349 8.23 3.10 19.78
N ILE A 350 9.24 2.31 19.41
CA ILE A 350 10.55 2.78 18.96
C ILE A 350 10.40 3.21 17.49
N PHE A 351 9.84 4.38 17.28
CA PHE A 351 9.58 4.93 15.95
C PHE A 351 10.33 6.26 15.79
N THR A 352 11.01 6.39 14.66
CA THR A 352 11.73 7.62 14.32
C THR A 352 11.32 8.13 12.95
N MET A 353 11.25 9.44 12.81
CA MET A 353 11.02 10.03 11.48
C MET A 353 11.78 11.33 11.28
N THR A 354 12.09 11.59 10.02
CA THR A 354 12.61 12.88 9.54
C THR A 354 11.62 13.41 8.52
N GLY A 355 10.92 14.46 8.88
CA GLY A 355 9.83 15.08 8.15
C GLY A 355 8.71 15.52 9.10
N ASP A 356 7.60 15.96 8.54
CA ASP A 356 6.50 16.54 9.29
C ASP A 356 5.32 15.57 9.42
N ILE A 357 4.55 15.73 10.48
CA ILE A 357 3.26 15.05 10.67
C ILE A 357 2.14 16.05 10.46
N PHE A 358 1.20 15.69 9.59
CA PHE A 358 -0.03 16.42 9.36
C PHE A 358 -1.25 15.58 9.74
N GLY A 359 -2.07 16.09 10.63
CA GLY A 359 -3.32 15.42 11.00
C GLY A 359 -4.35 15.33 9.87
N GLY A 360 -4.23 16.20 8.87
CA GLY A 360 -5.08 16.24 7.70
C GLY A 360 -4.40 15.79 6.40
N SER A 361 -4.78 16.44 5.30
CA SER A 361 -4.36 16.13 3.94
C SER A 361 -3.11 16.87 3.48
N ASN A 362 -2.53 16.43 2.36
CA ASN A 362 -1.58 17.21 1.58
C ASN A 362 -2.31 17.87 0.41
N SER A 363 -2.73 19.09 0.59
CA SER A 363 -3.48 19.83 -0.40
C SER A 363 -2.54 20.53 -1.37
N THR A 364 -2.26 19.90 -2.49
CA THR A 364 -1.36 20.44 -3.53
C THR A 364 -2.06 21.32 -4.54
N THR A 365 -3.38 21.48 -4.45
CA THR A 365 -4.18 22.30 -5.37
C THR A 365 -5.17 23.18 -4.60
N VAL A 366 -5.40 24.38 -5.10
CA VAL A 366 -6.35 25.33 -4.51
C VAL A 366 -7.76 24.75 -4.41
N GLY A 367 -8.35 24.80 -3.23
CA GLY A 367 -9.72 24.33 -2.96
C GLY A 367 -9.86 22.83 -2.74
N SER A 368 -8.76 22.10 -2.64
CA SER A 368 -8.75 20.65 -2.49
C SER A 368 -8.22 20.20 -1.12
N GLY A 369 -8.37 18.92 -0.81
CA GLY A 369 -7.84 18.32 0.41
C GLY A 369 -8.60 18.63 1.69
N LYS A 370 -9.84 19.10 1.59
CA LYS A 370 -10.71 19.37 2.74
C LYS A 370 -11.00 18.07 3.51
N VAL A 371 -10.81 18.09 4.81
CA VAL A 371 -11.12 17.00 5.73
C VAL A 371 -12.44 17.28 6.44
N ASN A 372 -13.47 16.47 6.15
CA ASN A 372 -14.77 16.58 6.81
C ASN A 372 -14.80 15.71 8.08
N GLY A 373 -14.12 16.15 9.11
CA GLY A 373 -13.98 15.44 10.37
C GLY A 373 -12.93 16.09 11.25
N SER A 374 -12.48 15.38 12.27
CA SER A 374 -11.47 15.83 13.22
C SER A 374 -10.18 15.06 13.07
N SER A 375 -9.06 15.66 13.42
CA SER A 375 -7.75 15.02 13.45
C SER A 375 -7.25 14.81 14.87
N THR A 376 -6.58 13.68 15.10
CA THR A 376 -5.94 13.37 16.37
C THR A 376 -4.53 12.87 16.13
N ILE A 377 -3.56 13.42 16.85
CA ILE A 377 -2.17 12.98 16.83
C ILE A 377 -1.75 12.70 18.28
N LEU A 378 -1.29 11.45 18.50
CA LEU A 378 -0.89 10.96 19.84
C LEU A 378 0.57 10.49 19.79
N LEU A 379 1.42 11.04 20.66
CA LEU A 379 2.77 10.55 20.88
C LEU A 379 2.83 9.94 22.28
N ASN A 380 2.90 8.62 22.35
CA ASN A 380 2.73 7.85 23.58
C ASN A 380 4.02 7.16 24.07
N SER A 381 5.07 7.11 23.26
CA SER A 381 6.29 6.39 23.61
C SER A 381 7.48 7.31 23.83
N THR A 382 8.23 7.09 24.92
CA THR A 382 9.48 7.82 25.22
C THR A 382 10.55 7.60 24.16
N SER A 383 10.46 6.52 23.38
CA SER A 383 11.41 6.15 22.32
C SER A 383 11.00 6.66 20.94
N SER A 384 9.86 7.35 20.82
CA SER A 384 9.45 7.97 19.57
C SER A 384 10.11 9.33 19.38
N VAL A 385 10.65 9.57 18.18
CA VAL A 385 11.31 10.83 17.82
C VAL A 385 10.77 11.32 16.47
N VAL A 386 10.26 12.55 16.48
CA VAL A 386 9.87 13.29 15.27
C VAL A 386 10.91 14.39 15.04
N THR A 387 11.71 14.23 13.99
CA THR A 387 12.63 15.26 13.51
C THR A 387 11.95 16.07 12.42
N GLY A 388 11.19 17.06 12.83
CA GLY A 388 10.32 17.91 12.01
C GLY A 388 9.23 18.53 12.86
N ASN A 389 8.21 19.06 12.19
CA ASN A 389 7.09 19.74 12.82
C ASN A 389 5.87 18.83 12.95
N VAL A 390 4.97 19.18 13.84
CA VAL A 390 3.69 18.49 14.01
C VAL A 390 2.56 19.50 13.84
N TYR A 391 1.71 19.25 12.85
CA TYR A 391 0.56 20.07 12.52
C TYR A 391 -0.73 19.30 12.82
N GLY A 392 -1.61 19.86 13.62
CA GLY A 392 -2.94 19.27 13.85
C GLY A 392 -3.83 19.28 12.62
N GLY A 393 -3.57 20.19 11.68
CA GLY A 393 -4.27 20.35 10.41
C GLY A 393 -3.53 19.75 9.22
N SER A 394 -3.89 20.23 8.04
CA SER A 394 -3.37 19.81 6.75
C SER A 394 -2.16 20.62 6.31
N ASN A 395 -1.50 20.15 5.23
CA ASN A 395 -0.53 20.92 4.49
C ASN A 395 -1.21 21.58 3.29
N GLY A 396 -1.26 22.90 3.26
CA GLY A 396 -1.89 23.67 2.18
C GLY A 396 -0.87 24.43 1.33
N ILE A 397 -1.35 25.02 0.27
CA ILE A 397 -0.56 25.86 -0.63
C ILE A 397 -1.01 27.32 -0.54
N ILE A 398 -0.02 28.21 -0.51
CA ILE A 398 -0.24 29.63 -0.78
C ILE A 398 -0.20 29.81 -2.31
N ASN A 399 -1.31 30.22 -2.90
CA ASN A 399 -1.38 30.48 -4.33
C ASN A 399 -1.29 31.99 -4.58
N ASN A 400 -0.24 32.44 -5.28
CA ASN A 400 -0.01 33.86 -5.63
C ASN A 400 -0.12 34.83 -4.43
N GLY A 401 0.35 34.42 -3.25
CA GLY A 401 0.30 35.24 -2.05
C GLY A 401 -1.07 35.30 -1.37
N SER A 402 -2.06 34.57 -1.88
CA SER A 402 -3.39 34.47 -1.28
C SER A 402 -3.58 33.11 -0.59
N ILE A 403 -4.04 33.15 0.65
CA ILE A 403 -4.41 31.96 1.42
C ILE A 403 -5.86 31.63 1.08
N ASN A 404 -6.12 30.44 0.53
CA ASN A 404 -7.48 29.95 0.38
C ASN A 404 -7.91 29.22 1.66
N LEU A 405 -8.87 29.76 2.36
CA LEU A 405 -9.35 29.20 3.63
C LEU A 405 -9.92 27.78 3.51
N ASN A 406 -10.37 27.39 2.31
CA ASN A 406 -10.94 26.07 2.07
C ASN A 406 -9.90 25.03 1.67
N ASN A 407 -8.66 25.44 1.40
CA ASN A 407 -7.61 24.53 1.00
C ASN A 407 -7.10 23.74 2.21
N GLY A 408 -7.28 22.43 2.23
CA GLY A 408 -6.92 21.57 3.35
C GLY A 408 -7.72 21.82 4.64
N LEU A 409 -8.85 22.50 4.55
CA LEU A 409 -9.67 22.85 5.71
C LEU A 409 -10.12 21.60 6.47
N ILE A 410 -9.86 21.55 7.75
CA ILE A 410 -10.47 20.57 8.66
C ILE A 410 -11.76 21.18 9.23
N THR A 411 -12.90 20.54 8.93
CA THR A 411 -14.23 21.05 9.37
C THR A 411 -14.54 20.76 10.83
N GLY A 412 -13.84 19.80 11.42
CA GLY A 412 -13.90 19.46 12.85
C GLY A 412 -12.81 20.16 13.65
N SER A 413 -12.29 19.47 14.64
CA SER A 413 -11.26 19.92 15.56
C SER A 413 -9.95 19.19 15.33
N SER A 414 -8.83 19.77 15.73
CA SER A 414 -7.56 19.07 15.86
C SER A 414 -7.21 18.85 17.33
N SER A 415 -6.60 17.71 17.61
CA SER A 415 -6.07 17.39 18.94
C SER A 415 -4.67 16.78 18.80
N ILE A 416 -3.70 17.42 19.45
CA ILE A 416 -2.34 16.89 19.56
C ILE A 416 -2.05 16.61 21.03
N LYS A 417 -1.65 15.37 21.33
CA LYS A 417 -1.26 14.98 22.70
C LYS A 417 0.15 14.41 22.70
N LEU A 418 1.04 15.06 23.39
CA LEU A 418 2.38 14.55 23.68
C LEU A 418 2.37 13.97 25.09
N ASN A 419 2.18 12.65 25.19
CA ASN A 419 2.23 11.92 26.45
C ASN A 419 3.67 11.47 26.79
N ALA A 420 4.48 11.28 25.75
CA ALA A 420 5.90 10.94 25.83
C ALA A 420 6.57 11.17 24.46
N GLY A 421 7.89 11.03 24.39
CA GLY A 421 8.64 11.15 23.15
C GLY A 421 9.24 12.53 22.92
N LYS A 422 9.73 12.75 21.71
CA LYS A 422 10.47 13.96 21.36
C LYS A 422 10.01 14.52 20.01
N VAL A 423 9.75 15.80 19.97
CA VAL A 423 9.56 16.59 18.75
C VAL A 423 10.68 17.62 18.68
N THR A 424 11.46 17.64 17.59
CA THR A 424 12.59 18.58 17.45
C THR A 424 12.19 19.88 16.79
N GLY A 425 11.11 19.89 16.01
CA GLY A 425 10.54 21.09 15.41
C GLY A 425 9.43 21.71 16.25
N ASP A 426 8.60 22.47 15.58
CA ASP A 426 7.48 23.19 16.18
C ASP A 426 6.20 22.32 16.21
N ILE A 427 5.28 22.67 17.12
CA ILE A 427 3.95 22.07 17.17
C ILE A 427 2.91 23.17 16.91
N TYR A 428 2.06 22.95 15.90
CA TYR A 428 0.97 23.84 15.52
C TYR A 428 -0.38 23.16 15.75
N GLY A 429 -1.26 23.79 16.50
CA GLY A 429 -2.63 23.30 16.66
C GLY A 429 -3.43 23.25 15.37
N GLY A 430 -3.16 24.20 14.46
CA GLY A 430 -3.70 24.25 13.11
C GLY A 430 -2.81 23.55 12.06
N GLY A 431 -3.05 23.88 10.81
CA GLY A 431 -2.28 23.35 9.67
C GLY A 431 -1.14 24.26 9.22
N ASN A 432 -0.41 23.80 8.22
CA ASN A 432 0.51 24.61 7.45
C ASN A 432 -0.27 25.22 6.27
N ASN A 433 -0.44 26.54 6.28
CA ASN A 433 -1.28 27.28 5.31
C ASN A 433 -2.74 26.83 5.22
N CYS A 434 -3.23 26.09 6.18
CA CYS A 434 -4.59 25.54 6.24
C CYS A 434 -5.29 25.91 7.55
N GLY A 435 -6.61 26.05 7.48
CA GLY A 435 -7.46 26.39 8.62
C GLY A 435 -8.07 25.18 9.31
N ILE A 436 -8.61 25.45 10.50
CA ILE A 436 -9.46 24.54 11.28
C ILE A 436 -10.72 25.28 11.68
N VAL A 437 -11.89 24.64 11.52
CA VAL A 437 -13.18 25.29 11.78
C VAL A 437 -13.48 25.38 13.27
N ASN A 438 -13.34 24.27 14.00
CA ASN A 438 -13.71 24.24 15.40
C ASN A 438 -12.52 24.58 16.31
N THR A 439 -12.04 23.66 17.10
CA THR A 439 -10.98 23.91 18.07
C THR A 439 -9.67 23.28 17.68
N ALA A 440 -8.57 23.88 18.13
CA ALA A 440 -7.25 23.31 18.06
C ALA A 440 -6.70 23.15 19.49
N ASP A 441 -6.63 21.93 19.97
CA ASP A 441 -6.18 21.64 21.34
C ASP A 441 -4.81 20.93 21.31
N ILE A 442 -3.83 21.47 22.03
CA ILE A 442 -2.52 20.86 22.25
C ILE A 442 -2.38 20.55 23.74
N THR A 443 -2.04 19.32 24.06
CA THR A 443 -1.81 18.90 25.45
C THR A 443 -0.43 18.24 25.55
N ILE A 444 0.43 18.79 26.38
CA ILE A 444 1.73 18.23 26.71
C ILE A 444 1.64 17.64 28.10
N ASN A 445 1.53 16.34 28.23
CA ASN A 445 1.52 15.64 29.50
C ASN A 445 2.93 15.33 29.99
N ASN A 446 3.81 14.95 29.01
CA ASN A 446 5.22 14.70 29.27
C ASN A 446 5.95 14.71 27.90
N GLY A 447 7.27 14.47 27.88
CA GLY A 447 8.09 14.44 26.66
C GLY A 447 8.89 15.72 26.45
N THR A 448 9.43 15.88 25.25
CA THR A 448 10.31 17.01 24.93
C THR A 448 9.90 17.65 23.61
N VAL A 449 9.74 18.95 23.61
CA VAL A 449 9.60 19.78 22.41
C VAL A 449 10.80 20.72 22.36
N LEU A 450 11.62 20.65 21.31
CA LEU A 450 12.78 21.55 21.17
C LEU A 450 12.42 22.86 20.46
N GLY A 451 11.35 22.84 19.66
CA GLY A 451 10.81 24.03 18.99
C GLY A 451 9.79 24.77 19.84
N THR A 452 8.95 25.52 19.17
CA THR A 452 7.90 26.35 19.78
C THR A 452 6.52 25.71 19.62
N ILE A 453 5.63 25.93 20.57
CA ILE A 453 4.25 25.44 20.52
C ILE A 453 3.32 26.61 20.18
N TYR A 454 2.59 26.49 19.07
CA TYR A 454 1.62 27.47 18.60
C TYR A 454 0.21 26.89 18.67
N GLY A 455 -0.71 27.56 19.35
CA GLY A 455 -2.12 27.12 19.39
C GLY A 455 -2.86 27.26 18.06
N GLY A 456 -2.39 28.17 17.18
CA GLY A 456 -2.95 28.44 15.86
C GLY A 456 -2.32 27.62 14.75
N ALA A 457 -2.59 28.05 13.51
CA ALA A 457 -2.01 27.52 12.29
C ALA A 457 -0.77 28.32 11.86
N TYR A 458 0.12 27.71 11.10
CA TYR A 458 1.15 28.46 10.39
C TYR A 458 0.52 29.13 9.17
N GLN A 459 0.60 30.46 9.11
CA GLN A 459 0.05 31.31 8.03
C GLN A 459 -1.44 31.08 7.68
N ASN A 460 -2.25 30.67 8.64
CA ASN A 460 -3.70 30.56 8.51
C ASN A 460 -4.36 30.65 9.89
N GLN A 461 -5.66 30.43 10.00
CA GLN A 461 -6.40 30.62 11.22
C GLN A 461 -7.09 29.35 11.72
N VAL A 462 -7.27 29.29 13.02
CA VAL A 462 -8.26 28.46 13.70
C VAL A 462 -9.48 29.35 13.94
N GLN A 463 -10.63 28.97 13.38
CA GLN A 463 -11.84 29.81 13.45
C GLN A 463 -12.50 29.77 14.83
N GLY A 464 -12.35 28.61 15.51
CA GLY A 464 -12.81 28.45 16.87
C GLY A 464 -11.73 28.77 17.91
N ARG A 465 -11.74 28.05 19.02
CA ARG A 465 -10.80 28.23 20.10
C ARG A 465 -9.51 27.45 19.90
N SER A 466 -8.38 28.06 20.22
CA SER A 466 -7.11 27.35 20.43
C SER A 466 -6.79 27.24 21.92
N ALA A 467 -6.29 26.09 22.35
CA ALA A 467 -5.83 25.86 23.69
C ALA A 467 -4.53 25.09 23.76
N ILE A 468 -3.60 25.54 24.59
CA ILE A 468 -2.36 24.85 24.93
C ILE A 468 -2.39 24.53 26.40
N LYS A 469 -2.22 23.27 26.76
CA LYS A 469 -2.15 22.79 28.14
C LYS A 469 -0.83 22.05 28.33
N VAL A 470 -0.03 22.49 29.26
CA VAL A 470 1.25 21.86 29.61
C VAL A 470 1.16 21.39 31.07
N TYR A 471 1.17 20.07 31.25
CA TYR A 471 1.13 19.44 32.55
C TYR A 471 2.50 18.94 33.02
N GLY A 472 3.40 18.69 32.07
CA GLY A 472 4.77 18.21 32.32
C GLY A 472 5.60 18.20 31.05
N GLY A 473 6.83 17.68 31.17
CA GLY A 473 7.76 17.61 30.05
C GLY A 473 8.68 18.84 29.96
N THR A 474 9.35 18.96 28.80
CA THR A 474 10.27 20.07 28.48
C THR A 474 9.84 20.73 27.17
N VAL A 475 9.76 22.06 27.19
CA VAL A 475 9.48 22.89 26.03
C VAL A 475 10.55 23.95 25.91
#